data_ee05892784d16f91e11cb0c2fc15a5af
#
_entry.id   ee05892784d16f91e11cb0c2fc15a5af
#
_cell.length_a   1.000
_cell.length_b   1.000
_cell.length_c   1.000
_cell.angle_alpha   90.00
_cell.angle_beta   90.00
_cell.angle_gamma   90.00
#
_symmetry.space_group_name_H-M   'P 1'
#
loop_
_entity.id
_entity.type
_entity.pdbx_description
1 polymer ?
#
loop_
_entity_poly.entity_id
_entity_poly.type
_entity_poly.pdbx_seq_one_letter_code
_entity_poly.pdbx_strand_id
1 'polypeptide(L)'
;SALSELSAMLHSHYGVAPVIIIDEYDTPIQQGHIKGYYEKTVQFMRNLFSGGFKDNRHLSFGFLTGILRVAKESIFSGMNNLLINSVLDNKYSSYFGFTAEEVMQMAEYYSAAGKYDEICQWYDGYRFGKTEIFNPWSVVNYFSNECEPRPFWVSTGSNDIIGEVLSKADSDIFE
;
A
#
# COMPACT_ATOMS: atom_id res chain seq x y z
N SER A 1 -7.34 11.83 -21.88
CA SER A 1 -6.12 11.73 -21.05
C SER A 1 -5.30 10.54 -21.49
N ALA A 2 -3.98 10.58 -21.24
CA ALA A 2 -3.09 9.50 -21.64
C ALA A 2 -3.55 8.10 -21.15
N LEU A 3 -4.02 8.00 -19.91
CA LEU A 3 -4.54 6.72 -19.36
C LEU A 3 -5.81 6.25 -20.08
N SER A 4 -6.72 7.16 -20.39
CA SER A 4 -7.95 6.81 -21.12
C SER A 4 -7.67 6.40 -22.57
N GLU A 5 -6.74 7.09 -23.22
CA GLU A 5 -6.30 6.76 -24.60
C GLU A 5 -5.60 5.40 -24.64
N LEU A 6 -4.68 5.14 -23.69
CA LEU A 6 -4.03 3.84 -23.55
C LEU A 6 -5.05 2.72 -23.29
N SER A 7 -6.02 2.96 -22.42
CA SER A 7 -7.10 1.99 -22.16
C SER A 7 -7.90 1.68 -23.43
N ALA A 8 -8.21 2.70 -24.24
CA ALA A 8 -8.93 2.51 -25.49
C ALA A 8 -8.11 1.72 -26.52
N MET A 9 -6.81 1.99 -26.63
CA MET A 9 -5.90 1.26 -27.52
C MET A 9 -5.78 -0.21 -27.09
N LEU A 10 -5.57 -0.49 -25.80
CA LEU A 10 -5.48 -1.84 -25.28
C LEU A 10 -6.79 -2.60 -25.46
N HIS A 11 -7.92 -1.97 -25.15
CA HIS A 11 -9.24 -2.57 -25.35
C HIS A 11 -9.49 -2.90 -26.82
N SER A 12 -9.14 -2.01 -27.71
CA SER A 12 -9.28 -2.23 -29.16
C SER A 12 -8.37 -3.35 -29.68
N HIS A 13 -7.15 -3.46 -29.14
CA HIS A 13 -6.17 -4.44 -29.59
C HIS A 13 -6.45 -5.84 -29.06
N TYR A 14 -6.77 -5.96 -27.76
CA TYR A 14 -6.97 -7.25 -27.11
C TYR A 14 -8.43 -7.72 -27.02
N GLY A 15 -9.39 -6.87 -27.34
CA GLY A 15 -10.81 -7.15 -27.21
C GLY A 15 -11.32 -7.24 -25.76
N VAL A 16 -10.45 -6.92 -24.77
CA VAL A 16 -10.74 -6.97 -23.34
C VAL A 16 -10.36 -5.64 -22.70
N ALA A 17 -11.27 -5.08 -21.92
CA ALA A 17 -11.02 -3.84 -21.21
C ALA A 17 -9.91 -4.02 -20.14
N PRO A 18 -8.88 -3.16 -20.11
CA PRO A 18 -7.77 -3.28 -19.17
C PRO A 18 -8.17 -2.97 -17.74
N VAL A 19 -7.34 -3.41 -16.80
CA VAL A 19 -7.31 -2.97 -15.41
C VAL A 19 -6.19 -1.95 -15.25
N ILE A 20 -6.44 -0.87 -14.54
CA ILE A 20 -5.40 0.10 -14.14
C ILE A 20 -5.07 -0.12 -12.67
N ILE A 21 -3.81 -0.43 -12.39
CA ILE A 21 -3.28 -0.56 -11.03
C ILE A 21 -2.25 0.54 -10.81
N ILE A 22 -2.43 1.33 -9.77
CA ILE A 22 -1.48 2.38 -9.36
C ILE A 22 -1.10 2.11 -7.91
N ASP A 23 0.15 1.72 -7.73
CA ASP A 23 0.74 1.51 -6.40
C ASP A 23 1.36 2.82 -5.88
N GLU A 24 1.33 3.02 -4.57
CA GLU A 24 1.89 4.19 -3.88
C GLU A 24 1.43 5.54 -4.48
N TYR A 25 0.12 5.68 -4.77
CA TYR A 25 -0.44 6.88 -5.40
C TYR A 25 -0.14 8.18 -4.63
N ASP A 26 0.14 8.07 -3.35
CA ASP A 26 0.41 9.19 -2.44
C ASP A 26 1.89 9.62 -2.40
N THR A 27 2.82 8.79 -2.86
CA THR A 27 4.27 9.10 -2.87
C THR A 27 4.59 10.41 -3.60
N PRO A 28 4.08 10.71 -4.81
CA PRO A 28 4.36 11.99 -5.46
C PRO A 28 3.84 13.20 -4.66
N ILE A 29 2.75 13.02 -3.93
CA ILE A 29 2.09 14.06 -3.14
C ILE A 29 2.90 14.36 -1.88
N GLN A 30 3.39 13.30 -1.21
CA GLN A 30 4.30 13.41 -0.08
C GLN A 30 5.57 14.17 -0.48
N GLN A 31 6.18 13.78 -1.61
CA GLN A 31 7.36 14.47 -2.13
C GLN A 31 7.06 15.93 -2.53
N GLY A 32 5.88 16.19 -3.06
CA GLY A 32 5.43 17.55 -3.35
C GLY A 32 5.32 18.42 -2.10
N HIS A 33 4.88 17.83 -0.98
CA HIS A 33 4.81 18.51 0.32
C HIS A 33 6.21 18.84 0.86
N ILE A 34 7.11 17.86 0.92
CA ILE A 34 8.47 18.02 1.40
C ILE A 34 9.26 19.06 0.58
N LYS A 35 9.08 19.05 -0.74
CA LYS A 35 9.85 19.89 -1.68
C LYS A 35 9.16 21.20 -2.07
N GLY A 36 8.02 21.54 -1.49
CA GLY A 36 7.34 22.82 -1.68
C GLY A 36 6.57 22.99 -3.01
N TYR A 37 6.24 21.90 -3.70
CA TYR A 37 5.42 21.93 -4.92
C TYR A 37 4.10 21.12 -4.82
N TYR A 38 3.57 20.99 -3.61
CA TYR A 38 2.37 20.22 -3.26
C TYR A 38 1.18 20.49 -4.19
N GLU A 39 0.81 21.76 -4.34
CA GLU A 39 -0.36 22.16 -5.14
C GLU A 39 -0.27 21.71 -6.61
N LYS A 40 0.91 21.81 -7.19
CA LYS A 40 1.15 21.38 -8.59
C LYS A 40 1.00 19.86 -8.72
N THR A 41 1.50 19.12 -7.75
CA THR A 41 1.40 17.66 -7.73
C THR A 41 -0.05 17.22 -7.54
N VAL A 42 -0.76 17.80 -6.60
CA VAL A 42 -2.19 17.52 -6.35
C VAL A 42 -3.01 17.78 -7.62
N GLN A 43 -2.77 18.91 -8.30
CA GLN A 43 -3.47 19.24 -9.56
C GLN A 43 -3.15 18.23 -10.65
N PHE A 44 -1.90 17.83 -10.80
CA PHE A 44 -1.48 16.82 -11.78
C PHE A 44 -2.15 15.45 -11.48
N MET A 45 -2.08 14.97 -10.24
CA MET A 45 -2.67 13.69 -9.84
C MET A 45 -4.19 13.68 -9.98
N ARG A 46 -4.86 14.79 -9.66
CA ARG A 46 -6.30 14.96 -9.89
C ARG A 46 -6.66 14.80 -11.36
N ASN A 47 -5.93 15.44 -12.24
CA ASN A 47 -6.17 15.37 -13.68
C ASN A 47 -5.89 13.95 -14.21
N LEU A 48 -4.83 13.31 -13.73
CA LEU A 48 -4.45 11.96 -14.10
C LEU A 48 -5.55 10.95 -13.72
N PHE A 49 -6.00 11.02 -12.47
CA PHE A 49 -7.02 10.09 -11.95
C PHE A 49 -8.39 10.37 -12.56
N SER A 50 -8.82 11.61 -12.61
CA SER A 50 -10.08 11.96 -13.24
C SER A 50 -10.10 11.51 -14.70
N GLY A 51 -9.04 11.76 -15.43
CA GLY A 51 -8.95 11.35 -16.85
C GLY A 51 -8.79 9.86 -17.07
N GLY A 52 -8.24 9.12 -16.10
CA GLY A 52 -8.04 7.66 -16.21
C GLY A 52 -9.25 6.85 -15.77
N PHE A 53 -9.94 7.30 -14.71
CA PHE A 53 -10.96 6.50 -14.04
C PHE A 53 -12.39 7.03 -14.25
N LYS A 54 -12.57 8.35 -14.39
CA LYS A 54 -13.90 8.92 -14.58
C LYS A 54 -14.37 8.73 -16.01
N ASP A 55 -15.57 8.21 -16.17
CA ASP A 55 -16.24 8.04 -17.48
C ASP A 55 -15.40 7.28 -18.54
N ASN A 56 -14.40 6.50 -18.10
CA ASN A 56 -13.57 5.69 -18.99
C ASN A 56 -14.28 4.36 -19.32
N ARG A 57 -15.03 4.37 -20.44
CA ARG A 57 -15.76 3.20 -20.92
C ARG A 57 -14.90 2.04 -21.40
N HIS A 58 -13.60 2.24 -21.51
CA HIS A 58 -12.61 1.23 -21.89
C HIS A 58 -11.90 0.62 -20.68
N LEU A 59 -12.23 1.03 -19.47
CA LEU A 59 -11.65 0.52 -18.23
C LEU A 59 -12.56 -0.56 -17.62
N SER A 60 -12.01 -1.71 -17.30
CA SER A 60 -12.71 -2.78 -16.56
C SER A 60 -12.74 -2.48 -15.05
N PHE A 61 -11.58 -2.16 -14.48
CA PHE A 61 -11.43 -1.92 -13.06
C PHE A 61 -10.22 -0.99 -12.78
N GLY A 62 -10.31 -0.19 -11.73
CA GLY A 62 -9.21 0.63 -11.22
C GLY A 62 -8.86 0.24 -9.78
N PHE A 63 -7.56 0.11 -9.48
CA PHE A 63 -7.05 -0.20 -8.17
C PHE A 63 -5.91 0.75 -7.80
N LEU A 64 -6.02 1.40 -6.63
CA LEU A 64 -5.00 2.31 -6.13
C LEU A 64 -4.61 1.89 -4.72
N THR A 65 -3.30 1.83 -4.44
CA THR A 65 -2.76 1.62 -3.11
C THR A 65 -1.97 2.82 -2.63
N GLY A 66 -1.85 2.99 -1.35
CA GLY A 66 -1.06 4.05 -0.72
C GLY A 66 -1.06 3.94 0.80
N ILE A 67 -0.13 4.61 1.44
CA ILE A 67 0.02 4.63 2.90
C ILE A 67 -0.88 5.72 3.50
N LEU A 68 -0.91 6.91 2.88
CA LEU A 68 -1.68 8.03 3.38
C LEU A 68 -3.01 8.16 2.66
N ARG A 69 -4.07 8.28 3.45
CA ARG A 69 -5.36 8.70 2.92
C ARG A 69 -5.31 10.20 2.63
N VAL A 70 -4.90 10.56 1.44
CA VAL A 70 -4.97 11.95 1.01
C VAL A 70 -6.43 12.38 0.96
N ALA A 71 -6.74 13.55 1.51
CA ALA A 71 -8.11 14.04 1.66
C ALA A 71 -8.90 13.91 0.34
N LYS A 72 -10.06 13.26 0.42
CA LYS A 72 -10.94 12.94 -0.72
C LYS A 72 -11.23 14.14 -1.61
N GLU A 73 -11.23 15.33 -1.03
CA GLU A 73 -11.58 16.60 -1.68
C GLU A 73 -10.47 17.15 -2.58
N SER A 74 -9.22 16.71 -2.41
CA SER A 74 -8.12 17.27 -3.19
C SER A 74 -7.81 16.48 -4.47
N ILE A 75 -7.69 15.15 -4.41
CA ILE A 75 -7.22 14.32 -5.52
C ILE A 75 -8.36 13.57 -6.19
N PHE A 76 -9.29 13.08 -5.37
CA PHE A 76 -10.40 12.23 -5.82
C PHE A 76 -11.69 13.02 -6.08
N SER A 77 -11.61 14.37 -6.08
CA SER A 77 -12.76 15.20 -6.42
C SER A 77 -13.23 14.91 -7.84
N GLY A 78 -14.48 14.49 -7.95
CA GLY A 78 -15.07 14.11 -9.25
C GLY A 78 -15.08 12.61 -9.54
N MET A 79 -14.52 11.75 -8.68
CA MET A 79 -14.71 10.30 -8.76
C MET A 79 -15.81 9.89 -7.77
N ASN A 80 -16.97 9.51 -8.30
CA ASN A 80 -18.16 9.26 -7.48
C ASN A 80 -18.25 7.82 -6.95
N ASN A 81 -17.54 6.87 -7.56
CA ASN A 81 -17.66 5.43 -7.29
C ASN A 81 -16.39 4.84 -6.64
N LEU A 82 -15.66 5.64 -5.87
CA LEU A 82 -14.47 5.17 -5.18
C LEU A 82 -14.86 4.39 -3.92
N LEU A 83 -14.50 3.11 -3.89
CA LEU A 83 -14.57 2.29 -2.69
C LEU A 83 -13.22 2.38 -1.96
N ILE A 84 -13.24 2.86 -0.74
CA ILE A 84 -12.03 2.99 0.09
C ILE A 84 -12.05 1.89 1.13
N ASN A 85 -10.93 1.17 1.24
CA ASN A 85 -10.66 0.22 2.31
C ASN A 85 -9.33 0.58 2.96
N SER A 86 -9.24 0.41 4.25
CA SER A 86 -8.03 0.66 5.04
C SER A 86 -7.64 -0.58 5.83
N VAL A 87 -6.47 -0.57 6.43
CA VAL A 87 -6.02 -1.63 7.34
C VAL A 87 -6.91 -1.80 8.58
N LEU A 88 -7.80 -0.83 8.85
CA LEU A 88 -8.78 -0.89 9.94
C LEU A 88 -10.04 -1.67 9.56
N ASP A 89 -10.26 -1.91 8.27
CA ASP A 89 -11.45 -2.58 7.77
C ASP A 89 -11.26 -4.11 7.76
N ASN A 90 -12.35 -4.84 8.04
CA ASN A 90 -12.30 -6.31 7.96
C ASN A 90 -12.25 -6.83 6.52
N LYS A 91 -12.78 -6.04 5.58
CA LYS A 91 -12.77 -6.41 4.17
C LYS A 91 -11.34 -6.36 3.65
N TYR A 92 -10.88 -7.44 3.05
CA TYR A 92 -9.51 -7.62 2.54
C TYR A 92 -8.41 -7.65 3.61
N SER A 93 -8.75 -7.82 4.89
CA SER A 93 -7.77 -7.83 5.99
C SER A 93 -6.73 -8.96 5.90
N SER A 94 -7.02 -10.04 5.18
CA SER A 94 -6.12 -11.18 4.98
C SER A 94 -5.28 -11.13 3.69
N TYR A 95 -5.38 -10.05 2.88
CA TYR A 95 -4.74 -10.03 1.57
C TYR A 95 -3.40 -9.25 1.53
N PHE A 96 -3.10 -8.47 2.55
CA PHE A 96 -1.93 -7.57 2.56
C PHE A 96 -0.88 -7.99 3.59
N GLY A 97 -0.65 -9.28 3.69
CA GLY A 97 0.33 -9.89 4.56
C GLY A 97 0.07 -11.38 4.67
N PHE A 98 0.88 -12.11 5.44
CA PHE A 98 0.63 -13.51 5.68
C PHE A 98 -0.25 -13.72 6.90
N THR A 99 -1.24 -14.59 6.77
CA THR A 99 -2.05 -15.07 7.88
C THR A 99 -1.29 -16.10 8.69
N ALA A 100 -1.73 -16.36 9.92
CA ALA A 100 -1.16 -17.43 10.78
C ALA A 100 -1.16 -18.79 10.06
N GLU A 101 -2.21 -19.08 9.31
CA GLU A 101 -2.39 -20.34 8.59
C GLU A 101 -1.36 -20.49 7.45
N GLU A 102 -1.11 -19.41 6.69
CA GLU A 102 -0.09 -19.39 5.65
C GLU A 102 1.32 -19.50 6.23
N VAL A 103 1.60 -18.84 7.35
CA VAL A 103 2.90 -18.96 8.04
C VAL A 103 3.13 -20.38 8.58
N MET A 104 2.10 -21.04 9.12
CA MET A 104 2.20 -22.45 9.52
C MET A 104 2.51 -23.37 8.33
N GLN A 105 1.82 -23.17 7.19
CA GLN A 105 2.09 -23.94 5.96
C GLN A 105 3.53 -23.72 5.46
N MET A 106 4.02 -22.49 5.52
CA MET A 106 5.43 -22.18 5.19
C MET A 106 6.39 -22.88 6.17
N ALA A 107 6.11 -22.85 7.47
CA ALA A 107 6.94 -23.52 8.47
C ALA A 107 7.00 -25.05 8.25
N GLU A 108 5.89 -25.67 7.87
CA GLU A 108 5.87 -27.09 7.47
C GLU A 108 6.70 -27.34 6.22
N TYR A 109 6.53 -26.53 5.19
CA TYR A 109 7.27 -26.66 3.93
C TYR A 109 8.80 -26.57 4.13
N TYR A 110 9.25 -25.64 4.97
CA TYR A 110 10.68 -25.46 5.30
C TYR A 110 11.18 -26.37 6.42
N SER A 111 10.40 -27.39 6.85
CA SER A 111 10.73 -28.31 7.95
C SER A 111 11.01 -27.62 9.29
N ALA A 112 10.36 -26.50 9.52
CA ALA A 112 10.48 -25.63 10.68
C ALA A 112 9.17 -25.56 11.52
N ALA A 113 8.29 -26.56 11.43
CA ALA A 113 6.98 -26.55 12.12
C ALA A 113 7.10 -26.32 13.63
N GLY A 114 8.16 -26.84 14.27
CA GLY A 114 8.44 -26.62 15.70
C GLY A 114 8.89 -25.21 16.07
N LYS A 115 9.11 -24.32 15.10
CA LYS A 115 9.56 -22.93 15.31
C LYS A 115 8.44 -21.88 15.16
N TYR A 116 7.18 -22.31 15.06
CA TYR A 116 6.06 -21.39 14.85
C TYR A 116 5.94 -20.35 15.98
N ASP A 117 6.12 -20.75 17.24
CA ASP A 117 6.09 -19.82 18.38
C ASP A 117 7.21 -18.77 18.31
N GLU A 118 8.40 -19.15 17.83
CA GLU A 118 9.51 -18.22 17.61
C GLU A 118 9.16 -17.22 16.49
N ILE A 119 8.54 -17.68 15.40
CA ILE A 119 8.09 -16.82 14.30
C ILE A 119 7.06 -15.81 14.80
N CYS A 120 6.11 -16.24 15.63
CA CYS A 120 5.13 -15.36 16.25
C CYS A 120 5.80 -14.30 17.13
N GLN A 121 6.74 -14.69 17.99
CA GLN A 121 7.43 -13.75 18.88
C GLN A 121 8.20 -12.66 18.12
N TRP A 122 8.73 -12.99 16.95
CA TRP A 122 9.55 -12.07 16.17
C TRP A 122 8.77 -11.28 15.13
N TYR A 123 7.75 -11.85 14.50
CA TYR A 123 7.16 -11.29 13.26
C TYR A 123 5.64 -11.12 13.29
N ASP A 124 4.96 -11.58 14.34
CA ASP A 124 3.59 -11.20 14.62
C ASP A 124 3.56 -9.78 15.21
N GLY A 125 2.67 -8.96 14.77
CA GLY A 125 2.58 -7.59 15.31
C GLY A 125 1.70 -6.65 14.52
N TYR A 126 1.14 -7.09 13.41
CA TYR A 126 0.17 -6.32 12.65
C TYR A 126 -1.22 -6.88 12.82
N ARG A 127 -2.18 -5.98 12.94
CA ARG A 127 -3.60 -6.34 12.98
C ARG A 127 -4.37 -5.51 11.96
N PHE A 128 -4.89 -6.19 10.94
CA PHE A 128 -5.74 -5.57 9.93
C PHE A 128 -7.19 -5.97 10.19
N GLY A 129 -8.03 -4.97 10.52
CA GLY A 129 -9.37 -5.24 11.02
C GLY A 129 -9.34 -6.18 12.23
N LYS A 130 -9.84 -7.40 12.05
CA LYS A 130 -9.83 -8.47 13.09
C LYS A 130 -8.80 -9.56 12.83
N THR A 131 -8.02 -9.48 11.76
CA THR A 131 -7.06 -10.50 11.33
C THR A 131 -5.66 -10.14 11.81
N GLU A 132 -4.99 -11.07 12.44
CA GLU A 132 -3.55 -11.00 12.75
C GLU A 132 -2.76 -11.28 11.48
N ILE A 133 -1.78 -10.43 11.19
CA ILE A 133 -1.03 -10.46 9.94
C ILE A 133 0.46 -10.37 10.25
N PHE A 134 1.20 -11.26 9.64
CA PHE A 134 2.67 -11.26 9.68
C PHE A 134 3.23 -10.44 8.54
N ASN A 135 4.34 -9.73 8.79
CA ASN A 135 5.05 -9.00 7.76
C ASN A 135 5.67 -9.96 6.74
N PRO A 136 5.27 -9.93 5.46
CA PRO A 136 5.76 -10.87 4.45
C PRO A 136 7.27 -10.83 4.26
N TRP A 137 7.86 -9.63 4.23
CA TRP A 137 9.30 -9.45 4.09
C TRP A 137 10.06 -10.15 5.20
N SER A 138 9.63 -9.95 6.45
CA SER A 138 10.28 -10.55 7.60
C SER A 138 10.18 -12.07 7.61
N VAL A 139 8.99 -12.60 7.32
CA VAL A 139 8.74 -14.05 7.29
C VAL A 139 9.54 -14.74 6.16
N VAL A 140 9.54 -14.17 4.95
CA VAL A 140 10.30 -14.73 3.84
C VAL A 140 11.80 -14.71 4.11
N ASN A 141 12.32 -13.62 4.68
CA ASN A 141 13.73 -13.52 5.03
C ASN A 141 14.12 -14.48 6.17
N TYR A 142 13.23 -14.71 7.15
CA TYR A 142 13.48 -15.71 8.20
C TYR A 142 13.69 -17.10 7.60
N PHE A 143 12.82 -17.57 6.74
CA PHE A 143 12.98 -18.87 6.08
C PHE A 143 14.19 -18.93 5.17
N SER A 144 14.52 -17.83 4.47
CA SER A 144 15.71 -17.74 3.60
C SER A 144 17.01 -17.68 4.39
N ASN A 145 16.97 -17.28 5.67
CA ASN A 145 18.13 -17.19 6.57
C ASN A 145 18.21 -18.41 7.50
N GLU A 146 17.95 -19.60 7.00
CA GLU A 146 18.07 -20.86 7.73
C GLU A 146 17.20 -20.92 9.02
N CYS A 147 16.08 -20.20 9.01
CA CYS A 147 15.21 -20.04 10.16
C CYS A 147 15.92 -19.47 11.41
N GLU A 148 16.87 -18.58 11.20
CA GLU A 148 17.46 -17.78 12.28
C GLU A 148 16.75 -16.43 12.39
N PRO A 149 16.18 -16.07 13.55
CA PRO A 149 15.44 -14.83 13.71
C PRO A 149 16.37 -13.62 13.71
N ARG A 150 15.98 -12.57 12.98
CA ARG A 150 16.64 -11.28 12.92
C ARG A 150 15.60 -10.16 12.73
N PRO A 151 15.91 -8.93 13.10
CA PRO A 151 15.00 -7.80 12.93
C PRO A 151 14.93 -7.33 11.46
N PHE A 152 14.40 -8.17 10.55
CA PHE A 152 14.33 -7.90 9.11
C PHE A 152 13.45 -6.70 8.74
N TRP A 153 12.60 -6.23 9.65
CA TRP A 153 11.79 -5.02 9.46
C TRP A 153 12.57 -3.71 9.59
N VAL A 154 13.78 -3.76 10.14
CA VAL A 154 14.62 -2.57 10.33
C VAL A 154 15.12 -2.08 8.97
N SER A 155 14.96 -0.78 8.70
CA SER A 155 15.44 -0.12 7.46
C SER A 155 14.72 -0.57 6.16
N THR A 156 13.51 -1.10 6.23
CA THR A 156 12.76 -1.52 5.05
C THR A 156 11.92 -0.42 4.38
N GLY A 157 11.90 0.80 4.92
CA GLY A 157 11.15 1.92 4.37
C GLY A 157 11.87 3.27 4.58
N SER A 158 11.52 4.29 3.79
CA SER A 158 11.95 5.66 4.07
C SER A 158 11.10 6.22 5.22
N ASN A 159 11.75 6.65 6.29
CA ASN A 159 11.10 7.26 7.45
C ASN A 159 11.03 8.79 7.34
N ASP A 160 11.20 9.36 6.15
CA ASP A 160 11.32 10.80 5.91
C ASP A 160 10.14 11.59 6.47
N ILE A 161 8.91 11.08 6.29
CA ILE A 161 7.70 11.74 6.79
C ILE A 161 7.60 11.64 8.31
N ILE A 162 7.93 10.47 8.88
CA ILE A 162 7.90 10.27 10.33
C ILE A 162 8.95 11.18 10.98
N GLY A 163 10.15 11.28 10.39
CA GLY A 163 11.19 12.20 10.83
C GLY A 163 10.76 13.67 10.79
N GLU A 164 10.06 14.09 9.72
CA GLU A 164 9.54 15.45 9.60
C GLU A 164 8.43 15.76 10.62
N VAL A 165 7.49 14.81 10.82
CA VAL A 165 6.41 14.98 11.80
C VAL A 165 6.96 15.03 13.23
N LEU A 166 7.92 14.16 13.56
CA LEU A 166 8.57 14.17 14.88
C LEU A 166 9.37 15.43 15.11
N SER A 167 10.10 15.92 14.11
CA SER A 167 10.88 17.17 14.24
C SER A 167 10.00 18.41 14.44
N LYS A 168 8.78 18.42 13.90
CA LYS A 168 7.80 19.48 14.13
C LYS A 168 7.10 19.34 15.48
N ALA A 169 6.82 18.10 15.92
CA ALA A 169 6.20 17.86 17.22
C ALA A 169 7.12 18.24 18.40
N ASP A 170 8.43 18.04 18.26
CA ASP A 170 9.40 18.46 19.29
C ASP A 170 9.48 19.98 19.47
N SER A 171 9.17 20.78 18.46
CA SER A 171 9.11 22.24 18.58
C SER A 171 7.88 22.73 19.34
N ASP A 172 6.78 21.99 19.31
CA ASP A 172 5.52 22.38 19.98
C ASP A 172 5.44 21.88 21.44
N ILE A 173 6.35 20.98 21.86
CA ILE A 173 6.41 20.46 23.25
C ILE A 173 7.24 21.37 24.18
N PHE A 174 8.07 22.25 23.63
CA PHE A 174 8.96 23.13 24.38
C PHE A 174 8.51 24.61 24.41
N GLU A 175 7.34 24.97 23.88
CA GLU A 175 6.63 26.23 24.12
C GLU A 175 5.45 26.04 25.09
#